data_f0c52548320ffd9d6f650dd213aef741
#
_entry.id   f0c52548320ffd9d6f650dd213aef741
#
_cell.length_a   1.000
_cell.length_b   1.000
_cell.length_c   1.000
_cell.angle_alpha   90.00
_cell.angle_beta   90.00
_cell.angle_gamma   90.00
#
_symmetry.space_group_name_H-M   'P 1'
#
loop_
_entity.id
_entity.type
_entity.pdbx_description
1 polymer ?
#
loop_
_entity_poly.entity_id
_entity_poly.type
_entity_poly.pdbx_seq_one_letter_code
_entity_poly.pdbx_strand_id
1 'polypeptide(L)'
;TPHLGNYFGAIRPSLELAKESKDSFFFLADYHSIIKVNNPQEVTSSIENIALAWLSSGLDTASSYFYKQSDIREILELSWILHCVTAKGLMNRAHAYKSLKENNDDDKGINMGLFSYPILMAADILMFNSTHVPVGPDQLQHLEMTRDIANRFNHIFGDTFVVPEAIINDDESIPGIDGRKMSKSYNNVIPLLCDEKTLKKSIMKIITNSLKPGEPCLLYTSDAADERLGV
;
A
#
# COMPACT_ATOMS: atom_id res chain seq x y z
N THR A 1 8.00 -10.98 0.86
CA THR A 1 9.24 -10.19 0.83
C THR A 1 9.04 -8.98 -0.07
N PRO A 2 9.39 -7.75 0.36
CA PRO A 2 9.37 -6.55 -0.47
C PRO A 2 10.32 -6.67 -1.68
N HIS A 3 10.00 -5.96 -2.77
CA HIS A 3 10.82 -5.90 -3.99
C HIS A 3 11.09 -4.44 -4.40
N LEU A 4 11.98 -4.23 -5.36
CA LEU A 4 12.37 -2.89 -5.81
C LEU A 4 11.18 -2.00 -6.19
N GLY A 5 10.14 -2.57 -6.83
CA GLY A 5 8.91 -1.84 -7.11
C GLY A 5 8.21 -1.29 -5.86
N ASN A 6 8.24 -2.01 -4.72
CA ASN A 6 7.71 -1.50 -3.46
C ASN A 6 8.59 -0.37 -2.89
N TYR A 7 9.91 -0.46 -3.08
CA TYR A 7 10.83 0.58 -2.62
C TYR A 7 10.56 1.91 -3.34
N PHE A 8 10.55 1.89 -4.67
CA PHE A 8 10.36 3.13 -5.44
C PHE A 8 8.92 3.64 -5.43
N GLY A 9 7.93 2.73 -5.49
CA GLY A 9 6.52 3.15 -5.53
C GLY A 9 5.91 3.51 -4.17
N ALA A 10 6.51 3.08 -3.05
CA ALA A 10 5.93 3.34 -1.73
C ALA A 10 6.96 3.77 -0.69
N ILE A 11 8.03 2.99 -0.46
CA ILE A 11 8.94 3.25 0.68
C ILE A 11 9.66 4.58 0.51
N ARG A 12 10.36 4.77 -0.62
CA ARG A 12 11.15 5.97 -0.88
C ARG A 12 10.29 7.26 -0.86
N PRO A 13 9.17 7.35 -1.58
CA PRO A 13 8.33 8.56 -1.54
C PRO A 13 7.82 8.87 -0.13
N SER A 14 7.44 7.85 0.64
CA SER A 14 6.97 8.04 2.01
C SER A 14 8.08 8.53 2.95
N LEU A 15 9.32 8.05 2.77
CA LEU A 15 10.48 8.53 3.53
C LEU A 15 10.84 9.99 3.19
N GLU A 16 10.67 10.39 1.94
CA GLU A 16 10.89 11.77 1.51
C GLU A 16 9.85 12.71 2.12
N LEU A 17 8.57 12.32 2.09
CA LEU A 17 7.48 13.07 2.74
C LEU A 17 7.67 13.16 4.26
N ALA A 18 8.16 12.11 4.91
CA ALA A 18 8.39 12.11 6.36
C ALA A 18 9.43 13.16 6.79
N LYS A 19 10.40 13.49 5.94
CA LYS A 19 11.41 14.53 6.26
C LYS A 19 10.81 15.94 6.35
N GLU A 20 9.70 16.17 5.67
CA GLU A 20 9.00 17.46 5.63
C GLU A 20 7.86 17.53 6.66
N SER A 21 7.53 16.40 7.28
CA SER A 21 6.42 16.26 8.22
C SER A 21 6.91 16.39 9.66
N LYS A 22 6.11 17.02 10.52
CA LYS A 22 6.41 17.12 11.95
C LYS A 22 6.30 15.78 12.66
N ASP A 23 5.24 15.04 12.37
CA ASP A 23 4.94 13.74 12.94
C ASP A 23 4.54 12.79 11.80
N SER A 24 5.21 11.66 11.68
CA SER A 24 4.94 10.65 10.67
C SER A 24 4.69 9.30 11.33
N PHE A 25 3.62 8.63 10.90
CA PHE A 25 3.19 7.36 11.45
C PHE A 25 3.31 6.27 10.39
N PHE A 26 4.13 5.26 10.67
CA PHE A 26 4.32 4.09 9.82
C PHE A 26 3.96 2.84 10.61
N PHE A 27 3.17 1.97 10.03
CA PHE A 27 2.79 0.76 10.73
C PHE A 27 2.87 -0.49 9.86
N LEU A 28 3.08 -1.60 10.53
CA LEU A 28 3.07 -2.93 9.95
C LEU A 28 1.66 -3.50 10.10
N ALA A 29 0.94 -3.65 9.00
CA ALA A 29 -0.49 -3.96 8.94
C ALA A 29 -0.77 -5.44 9.16
N ASP A 30 -0.46 -5.97 10.35
CA ASP A 30 -0.60 -7.38 10.68
C ASP A 30 -2.07 -7.82 10.78
N TYR A 31 -2.98 -7.01 11.31
CA TYR A 31 -4.42 -7.33 11.29
C TYR A 31 -4.97 -7.39 9.86
N HIS A 32 -4.57 -6.48 8.98
CA HIS A 32 -4.98 -6.54 7.57
C HIS A 32 -4.45 -7.79 6.86
N SER A 33 -3.28 -8.28 7.25
CA SER A 33 -2.68 -9.46 6.64
C SER A 33 -3.50 -10.73 6.85
N ILE A 34 -4.19 -10.86 8.00
CA ILE A 34 -5.02 -12.01 8.38
C ILE A 34 -6.20 -12.23 7.42
N ILE A 35 -6.61 -11.19 6.69
CA ILE A 35 -7.70 -11.28 5.70
C ILE A 35 -7.40 -12.38 4.65
N LYS A 36 -6.13 -12.53 4.26
CA LYS A 36 -5.69 -13.43 3.18
C LYS A 36 -4.71 -14.50 3.64
N VAL A 37 -3.98 -14.27 4.72
CA VAL A 37 -2.92 -15.18 5.19
C VAL A 37 -3.38 -15.90 6.45
N ASN A 38 -3.49 -17.23 6.36
CA ASN A 38 -3.94 -18.09 7.46
C ASN A 38 -2.78 -18.81 8.17
N ASN A 39 -1.54 -18.56 7.78
CA ASN A 39 -0.36 -19.16 8.36
C ASN A 39 0.35 -18.16 9.29
N PRO A 40 0.40 -18.40 10.62
CA PRO A 40 1.01 -17.48 11.58
C PRO A 40 2.50 -17.21 11.31
N GLN A 41 3.26 -18.25 10.89
CA GLN A 41 4.68 -18.12 10.58
C GLN A 41 4.93 -17.24 9.37
N GLU A 42 4.05 -17.32 8.37
CA GLU A 42 4.10 -16.48 7.19
C GLU A 42 3.79 -15.02 7.53
N VAL A 43 2.81 -14.78 8.39
CA VAL A 43 2.49 -13.42 8.89
C VAL A 43 3.70 -12.84 9.61
N THR A 44 4.27 -13.58 10.58
CA THR A 44 5.43 -13.11 11.36
C THR A 44 6.62 -12.81 10.47
N SER A 45 7.01 -13.71 9.58
CA SER A 45 8.16 -13.51 8.69
C SER A 45 7.91 -12.36 7.69
N SER A 46 6.67 -12.14 7.27
CA SER A 46 6.32 -11.01 6.40
C SER A 46 6.46 -9.67 7.13
N ILE A 47 6.01 -9.59 8.38
CA ILE A 47 6.15 -8.40 9.23
C ILE A 47 7.64 -8.06 9.42
N GLU A 48 8.46 -9.04 9.79
CA GLU A 48 9.90 -8.88 9.97
C GLU A 48 10.59 -8.38 8.69
N ASN A 49 10.30 -8.99 7.55
CA ASN A 49 10.86 -8.59 6.26
C ASN A 49 10.44 -7.18 5.84
N ILE A 50 9.19 -6.78 6.12
CA ILE A 50 8.71 -5.43 5.82
C ILE A 50 9.39 -4.43 6.77
N ALA A 51 9.50 -4.74 8.06
CA ALA A 51 10.19 -3.91 9.02
C ALA A 51 11.65 -3.67 8.63
N LEU A 52 12.36 -4.76 8.29
CA LEU A 52 13.75 -4.68 7.81
C LEU A 52 13.87 -3.82 6.54
N ALA A 53 12.92 -3.95 5.60
CA ALA A 53 12.94 -3.14 4.38
C ALA A 53 12.81 -1.64 4.69
N TRP A 54 11.89 -1.23 5.57
CA TRP A 54 11.73 0.17 5.96
C TRP A 54 12.96 0.71 6.68
N LEU A 55 13.46 -0.01 7.70
CA LEU A 55 14.62 0.41 8.49
C LEU A 55 15.90 0.47 7.65
N SER A 56 16.15 -0.53 6.81
CA SER A 56 17.33 -0.56 5.92
C SER A 56 17.25 0.50 4.81
N SER A 57 16.04 0.96 4.48
CA SER A 57 15.85 2.05 3.51
C SER A 57 16.02 3.44 4.12
N GLY A 58 16.28 3.54 5.42
CA GLY A 58 16.60 4.79 6.09
C GLY A 58 15.42 5.45 6.82
N LEU A 59 14.42 4.66 7.25
CA LEU A 59 13.37 5.18 8.14
C LEU A 59 14.01 5.64 9.45
N ASP A 60 13.87 6.93 9.73
CA ASP A 60 14.34 7.55 10.97
C ASP A 60 13.30 7.36 12.08
N THR A 61 13.56 6.43 12.98
CA THR A 61 12.70 6.14 14.14
C THR A 61 12.84 7.14 15.29
N ALA A 62 13.76 8.09 15.19
CA ALA A 62 13.86 9.18 16.16
C ALA A 62 12.88 10.33 15.83
N SER A 63 12.51 10.48 14.57
CA SER A 63 11.59 11.51 14.06
C SER A 63 10.26 10.96 13.56
N SER A 64 10.08 9.64 13.53
CA SER A 64 8.86 8.98 13.04
C SER A 64 8.40 7.88 14.01
N TYR A 65 7.10 7.68 14.09
CA TYR A 65 6.52 6.56 14.84
C TYR A 65 6.44 5.33 13.94
N PHE A 66 7.14 4.26 14.32
CA PHE A 66 7.11 2.99 13.60
C PHE A 66 6.67 1.86 14.53
N TYR A 67 5.53 1.23 14.23
CA TYR A 67 4.91 0.28 15.12
C TYR A 67 4.21 -0.84 14.34
N LYS A 68 3.86 -1.90 15.03
CA LYS A 68 2.98 -2.95 14.52
C LYS A 68 1.54 -2.59 14.87
N GLN A 69 0.62 -2.72 13.94
CA GLN A 69 -0.80 -2.35 14.13
C GLN A 69 -1.38 -2.99 15.40
N SER A 70 -1.07 -4.26 15.66
CA SER A 70 -1.55 -4.97 16.84
C SER A 70 -0.93 -4.51 18.18
N ASP A 71 0.09 -3.67 18.17
CA ASP A 71 0.63 -3.08 19.40
C ASP A 71 -0.29 -1.98 19.95
N ILE A 72 -1.16 -1.42 19.11
CA ILE A 72 -2.15 -0.40 19.47
C ILE A 72 -3.56 -1.01 19.46
N ARG A 73 -3.96 -1.52 20.59
CA ARG A 73 -5.26 -2.23 20.74
C ARG A 73 -6.45 -1.33 20.50
N GLU A 74 -6.33 -0.07 20.81
CA GLU A 74 -7.37 0.96 20.67
C GLU A 74 -7.81 1.14 19.22
N ILE A 75 -6.98 0.77 18.24
CA ILE A 75 -7.36 0.73 16.82
C ILE A 75 -8.57 -0.19 16.60
N LEU A 76 -8.60 -1.37 17.25
CA LEU A 76 -9.75 -2.28 17.14
C LEU A 76 -10.98 -1.76 17.84
N GLU A 77 -10.82 -1.08 18.99
CA GLU A 77 -11.91 -0.43 19.70
C GLU A 77 -12.53 0.68 18.84
N LEU A 78 -11.68 1.55 18.29
CA LEU A 78 -12.12 2.58 17.34
C LEU A 78 -12.77 1.97 16.10
N SER A 79 -12.18 0.92 15.53
CA SER A 79 -12.76 0.22 14.38
C SER A 79 -14.18 -0.25 14.67
N TRP A 80 -14.45 -0.83 15.87
CA TRP A 80 -15.79 -1.21 16.27
C TRP A 80 -16.75 -0.03 16.35
N ILE A 81 -16.33 1.07 16.97
CA ILE A 81 -17.11 2.30 17.07
C ILE A 81 -17.47 2.83 15.66
N LEU A 82 -16.48 2.84 14.75
CA LEU A 82 -16.70 3.27 13.37
C LEU A 82 -17.63 2.33 12.60
N HIS A 83 -17.62 1.02 12.86
CA HIS A 83 -18.59 0.08 12.29
C HIS A 83 -20.04 0.47 12.67
N CYS A 84 -20.26 0.95 13.89
CA CYS A 84 -21.60 1.33 14.37
C CYS A 84 -22.16 2.58 13.67
N VAL A 85 -21.30 3.44 13.10
CA VAL A 85 -21.73 4.65 12.39
C VAL A 85 -21.65 4.51 10.86
N THR A 86 -20.96 3.51 10.36
CA THR A 86 -20.76 3.32 8.91
C THR A 86 -21.98 2.69 8.25
N ALA A 87 -22.50 3.33 7.22
CA ALA A 87 -23.63 2.80 6.47
C ALA A 87 -23.21 1.57 5.64
N LYS A 88 -23.97 0.47 5.73
CA LYS A 88 -23.74 -0.75 4.93
C LYS A 88 -23.68 -0.46 3.41
N GLY A 89 -24.47 0.51 2.93
CA GLY A 89 -24.46 0.93 1.53
C GLY A 89 -23.13 1.53 1.06
N LEU A 90 -22.38 2.19 1.95
CA LEU A 90 -21.02 2.64 1.67
C LEU A 90 -20.09 1.43 1.46
N MET A 91 -20.14 0.45 2.36
CA MET A 91 -19.33 -0.77 2.31
C MET A 91 -19.60 -1.61 1.06
N ASN A 92 -20.85 -1.70 0.63
CA ASN A 92 -21.21 -2.44 -0.59
C ASN A 92 -20.60 -1.85 -1.88
N ARG A 93 -20.14 -0.59 -1.84
CA ARG A 93 -19.50 0.11 -2.97
C ARG A 93 -17.99 -0.06 -3.01
N ALA A 94 -17.38 -0.63 -1.94
CA ALA A 94 -15.94 -0.86 -1.90
C ALA A 94 -15.49 -1.74 -3.08
N HIS A 95 -14.49 -1.28 -3.83
CA HIS A 95 -14.03 -1.94 -5.07
C HIS A 95 -13.64 -3.40 -4.85
N ALA A 96 -12.89 -3.70 -3.78
CA ALA A 96 -12.45 -5.06 -3.49
C ALA A 96 -13.61 -6.03 -3.23
N TYR A 97 -14.66 -5.58 -2.54
CA TYR A 97 -15.87 -6.37 -2.33
C TYR A 97 -16.65 -6.53 -3.63
N LYS A 98 -16.84 -5.43 -4.36
CA LYS A 98 -17.61 -5.42 -5.61
C LYS A 98 -16.99 -6.31 -6.67
N SER A 99 -15.67 -6.24 -6.89
CA SER A 99 -14.99 -7.06 -7.89
C SER A 99 -15.05 -8.56 -7.59
N LEU A 100 -15.05 -8.96 -6.33
CA LEU A 100 -15.19 -10.35 -5.93
C LEU A 100 -16.63 -10.84 -6.08
N LYS A 101 -17.62 -9.99 -5.78
CA LYS A 101 -19.03 -10.32 -5.93
C LYS A 101 -19.44 -10.48 -7.40
N GLU A 102 -18.90 -9.65 -8.30
CA GLU A 102 -19.15 -9.76 -9.75
C GLU A 102 -18.61 -11.07 -10.33
N ASN A 103 -17.62 -11.69 -9.70
CA ASN A 103 -17.03 -12.95 -10.12
C ASN A 103 -17.57 -14.19 -9.36
N ASN A 104 -18.42 -13.99 -8.34
CA ASN A 104 -18.94 -15.07 -7.48
C ASN A 104 -20.39 -14.81 -7.07
N ASP A 105 -21.33 -15.59 -7.59
CA ASP A 105 -22.76 -15.48 -7.25
C ASP A 105 -23.08 -15.82 -5.78
N ASP A 106 -22.23 -16.59 -5.09
CA ASP A 106 -22.52 -17.17 -3.77
C ASP A 106 -21.71 -16.61 -2.60
N ASP A 107 -21.05 -15.44 -2.74
CA ASP A 107 -20.14 -14.84 -1.74
C ASP A 107 -19.02 -15.81 -1.24
N LYS A 108 -18.73 -16.88 -1.98
CA LYS A 108 -17.68 -17.85 -1.63
C LYS A 108 -16.30 -17.20 -1.60
N GLY A 109 -15.58 -17.40 -0.52
CA GLY A 109 -14.24 -16.84 -0.33
C GLY A 109 -14.21 -15.37 0.15
N ILE A 110 -15.37 -14.76 0.38
CA ILE A 110 -15.49 -13.44 0.98
C ILE A 110 -15.70 -13.61 2.48
N ASN A 111 -14.67 -13.33 3.27
CA ASN A 111 -14.82 -13.27 4.72
C ASN A 111 -15.20 -11.85 5.19
N MET A 112 -15.68 -11.73 6.44
CA MET A 112 -16.06 -10.44 6.99
C MET A 112 -14.91 -9.44 7.09
N GLY A 113 -13.67 -9.90 7.29
CA GLY A 113 -12.49 -9.04 7.24
C GLY A 113 -12.32 -8.37 5.88
N LEU A 114 -12.50 -9.12 4.79
CA LEU A 114 -12.43 -8.57 3.44
C LEU A 114 -13.57 -7.57 3.15
N PHE A 115 -14.75 -7.78 3.71
CA PHE A 115 -15.85 -6.84 3.59
C PHE A 115 -15.61 -5.57 4.40
N SER A 116 -15.06 -5.69 5.61
CA SER A 116 -15.00 -4.60 6.58
C SER A 116 -13.64 -3.92 6.73
N TYR A 117 -12.57 -4.42 6.08
CA TYR A 117 -11.23 -3.82 6.23
C TYR A 117 -11.15 -2.31 5.91
N PRO A 118 -12.00 -1.71 5.05
CA PRO A 118 -11.94 -0.26 4.86
C PRO A 118 -12.29 0.52 6.15
N ILE A 119 -13.09 -0.07 7.05
CA ILE A 119 -13.39 0.56 8.34
C ILE A 119 -12.19 0.42 9.29
N LEU A 120 -11.48 -0.71 9.25
CA LEU A 120 -10.23 -0.86 10.00
C LEU A 120 -9.16 0.12 9.48
N MET A 121 -9.03 0.29 8.17
CA MET A 121 -8.15 1.29 7.59
C MET A 121 -8.55 2.71 8.01
N ALA A 122 -9.84 3.01 8.08
CA ALA A 122 -10.31 4.29 8.61
C ALA A 122 -9.88 4.48 10.08
N ALA A 123 -9.94 3.42 10.89
CA ALA A 123 -9.46 3.48 12.28
C ALA A 123 -7.95 3.73 12.36
N ASP A 124 -7.13 3.08 11.52
CA ASP A 124 -5.68 3.31 11.46
C ASP A 124 -5.35 4.79 11.19
N ILE A 125 -6.11 5.44 10.32
CA ILE A 125 -5.89 6.83 9.92
C ILE A 125 -6.43 7.81 10.98
N LEU A 126 -7.66 7.59 11.42
CA LEU A 126 -8.37 8.53 12.29
C LEU A 126 -7.89 8.48 13.75
N MET A 127 -7.33 7.35 14.21
CA MET A 127 -6.77 7.20 15.57
C MET A 127 -5.76 8.29 15.90
N PHE A 128 -4.96 8.70 14.93
CA PHE A 128 -3.90 9.69 15.09
C PHE A 128 -4.25 11.07 14.55
N ASN A 129 -5.50 11.30 14.15
CA ASN A 129 -5.93 12.54 13.49
C ASN A 129 -5.00 12.92 12.32
N SER A 130 -4.63 11.93 11.51
CA SER A 130 -3.76 12.14 10.37
C SER A 130 -4.37 13.15 9.40
N THR A 131 -3.63 14.22 9.11
CA THR A 131 -4.08 15.28 8.20
C THR A 131 -3.88 14.91 6.74
N HIS A 132 -2.80 14.17 6.44
CA HIS A 132 -2.40 13.78 5.09
C HIS A 132 -2.07 12.30 5.06
N VAL A 133 -2.51 11.61 4.03
CA VAL A 133 -2.26 10.17 3.85
C VAL A 133 -1.74 9.93 2.44
N PRO A 134 -0.46 9.51 2.30
CA PRO A 134 0.08 9.09 1.01
C PRO A 134 -0.61 7.81 0.55
N VAL A 135 -1.21 7.84 -0.63
CA VAL A 135 -1.92 6.69 -1.21
C VAL A 135 -1.62 6.54 -2.70
N GLY A 136 -1.53 5.28 -3.14
CA GLY A 136 -1.60 4.99 -4.56
C GLY A 136 -3.03 5.18 -5.10
N PRO A 137 -3.18 5.30 -6.43
CA PRO A 137 -4.50 5.49 -7.07
C PRO A 137 -5.52 4.40 -6.72
N ASP A 138 -5.06 3.17 -6.48
CA ASP A 138 -5.89 2.01 -6.11
C ASP A 138 -6.45 2.12 -4.68
N GLN A 139 -5.83 2.91 -3.81
CA GLN A 139 -6.25 3.12 -2.42
C GLN A 139 -7.08 4.41 -2.21
N LEU A 140 -7.18 5.26 -3.23
CA LEU A 140 -7.90 6.54 -3.13
C LEU A 140 -9.34 6.36 -2.70
N GLN A 141 -10.05 5.34 -3.22
CA GLN A 141 -11.43 5.05 -2.81
C GLN A 141 -11.56 4.76 -1.31
N HIS A 142 -10.61 4.01 -0.74
CA HIS A 142 -10.65 3.69 0.70
C HIS A 142 -10.42 4.93 1.57
N LEU A 143 -9.58 5.86 1.10
CA LEU A 143 -9.40 7.13 1.78
C LEU A 143 -10.66 8.01 1.69
N GLU A 144 -11.34 8.05 0.54
CA GLU A 144 -12.63 8.74 0.43
C GLU A 144 -13.69 8.11 1.34
N MET A 145 -13.73 6.79 1.48
CA MET A 145 -14.58 6.12 2.46
C MET A 145 -14.23 6.52 3.91
N THR A 146 -12.94 6.66 4.22
CA THR A 146 -12.47 7.16 5.52
C THR A 146 -12.97 8.58 5.80
N ARG A 147 -12.92 9.45 4.79
CA ARG A 147 -13.45 10.84 4.87
C ARG A 147 -14.96 10.85 5.12
N ASP A 148 -15.72 10.01 4.40
CA ASP A 148 -17.17 9.86 4.61
C ASP A 148 -17.49 9.38 6.03
N ILE A 149 -16.71 8.42 6.55
CA ILE A 149 -16.86 7.89 7.91
C ILE A 149 -16.56 8.98 8.96
N ALA A 150 -15.44 9.72 8.78
CA ALA A 150 -15.07 10.81 9.68
C ALA A 150 -16.13 11.91 9.72
N ASN A 151 -16.60 12.35 8.55
CA ASN A 151 -17.65 13.37 8.43
C ASN A 151 -18.96 12.90 9.10
N ARG A 152 -19.34 11.64 8.89
CA ARG A 152 -20.56 11.09 9.53
C ARG A 152 -20.41 11.00 11.05
N PHE A 153 -19.24 10.58 11.54
CA PHE A 153 -18.95 10.54 12.97
C PHE A 153 -19.05 11.93 13.59
N ASN A 154 -18.35 12.90 12.98
CA ASN A 154 -18.35 14.29 13.43
C ASN A 154 -19.76 14.90 13.43
N HIS A 155 -20.58 14.58 12.43
CA HIS A 155 -21.98 15.03 12.39
C HIS A 155 -22.82 14.49 13.54
N ILE A 156 -22.58 13.26 13.99
CA ILE A 156 -23.37 12.60 15.05
C ILE A 156 -22.87 13.01 16.44
N PHE A 157 -21.55 13.05 16.64
CA PHE A 157 -20.92 13.15 17.96
C PHE A 157 -20.19 14.48 18.21
N GLY A 158 -20.17 15.38 17.22
CA GLY A 158 -19.40 16.62 17.25
C GLY A 158 -18.00 16.46 16.67
N ASP A 159 -17.34 17.60 16.41
CA ASP A 159 -16.02 17.66 15.76
C ASP A 159 -14.96 16.91 16.58
N THR A 160 -14.69 15.71 16.18
CA THR A 160 -13.76 14.77 16.85
C THR A 160 -12.57 14.42 15.96
N PHE A 161 -12.83 14.05 14.71
CA PHE A 161 -11.79 13.62 13.77
C PHE A 161 -11.43 14.69 12.77
N VAL A 162 -10.14 14.83 12.51
CA VAL A 162 -9.65 15.57 11.33
C VAL A 162 -10.01 14.75 10.08
N VAL A 163 -10.58 15.39 9.07
CA VAL A 163 -10.87 14.75 7.78
C VAL A 163 -9.58 14.72 6.96
N PRO A 164 -9.01 13.55 6.67
CA PRO A 164 -7.70 13.45 6.02
C PRO A 164 -7.74 13.87 4.55
N GLU A 165 -6.60 14.35 4.03
CA GLU A 165 -6.39 14.64 2.62
C GLU A 165 -5.46 13.59 1.99
N ALA A 166 -5.71 13.27 0.70
CA ALA A 166 -4.86 12.37 -0.05
C ALA A 166 -3.60 13.10 -0.55
N ILE A 167 -2.44 12.48 -0.36
CA ILE A 167 -1.25 12.78 -1.16
C ILE A 167 -1.14 11.68 -2.20
N ILE A 168 -1.41 12.00 -3.46
CA ILE A 168 -1.30 11.03 -4.54
C ILE A 168 0.17 10.97 -4.96
N ASN A 169 0.79 9.82 -4.76
CA ASN A 169 2.11 9.57 -5.30
C ASN A 169 1.96 9.17 -6.76
N ASP A 170 2.61 9.89 -7.65
CA ASP A 170 2.76 9.45 -9.04
C ASP A 170 3.47 8.10 -9.02
N ASP A 171 2.78 7.09 -9.57
CA ASP A 171 3.24 5.69 -9.56
C ASP A 171 4.48 5.61 -10.48
N GLU A 172 5.69 5.79 -9.95
CA GLU A 172 6.92 5.43 -10.64
C GLU A 172 6.93 3.91 -10.84
N SER A 173 6.25 3.47 -11.88
CA SER A 173 6.13 2.07 -12.23
C SER A 173 7.47 1.56 -12.74
N ILE A 174 8.17 0.78 -11.92
CA ILE A 174 9.43 0.16 -12.31
C ILE A 174 9.17 -1.10 -13.12
N PRO A 175 9.86 -1.27 -14.25
CA PRO A 175 9.82 -2.50 -15.03
C PRO A 175 10.42 -3.67 -14.23
N GLY A 176 9.78 -4.83 -14.30
CA GLY A 176 10.30 -6.09 -13.82
C GLY A 176 11.36 -6.66 -14.78
N ILE A 177 11.90 -7.83 -14.43
CA ILE A 177 12.93 -8.51 -15.25
C ILE A 177 12.47 -8.87 -16.66
N ASP A 178 11.16 -8.84 -16.92
CA ASP A 178 10.51 -9.13 -18.20
C ASP A 178 9.99 -7.86 -18.93
N GLY A 179 10.35 -6.66 -18.45
CA GLY A 179 9.96 -5.38 -19.01
C GLY A 179 8.54 -4.91 -18.70
N ARG A 180 7.66 -5.77 -18.12
CA ARG A 180 6.34 -5.37 -17.64
C ARG A 180 6.44 -4.74 -16.26
N LYS A 181 5.40 -4.05 -15.77
CA LYS A 181 5.33 -3.55 -14.39
C LYS A 181 5.75 -4.64 -13.40
N MET A 182 6.69 -4.31 -12.51
CA MET A 182 7.19 -5.25 -11.49
C MET A 182 6.09 -5.67 -10.54
N SER A 183 5.79 -6.98 -10.49
CA SER A 183 4.75 -7.54 -9.65
C SER A 183 5.06 -8.99 -9.26
N LYS A 184 4.74 -9.36 -8.03
CA LYS A 184 4.82 -10.76 -7.56
C LYS A 184 3.96 -11.69 -8.40
N SER A 185 2.79 -11.23 -8.86
CA SER A 185 1.86 -11.99 -9.70
C SER A 185 2.46 -12.40 -11.03
N TYR A 186 3.42 -11.63 -11.55
CA TYR A 186 4.12 -11.93 -12.81
C TYR A 186 5.44 -12.67 -12.57
N ASN A 187 5.83 -12.91 -11.32
CA ASN A 187 7.11 -13.53 -10.97
C ASN A 187 8.33 -12.85 -11.61
N ASN A 188 8.24 -11.53 -11.79
CA ASN A 188 9.22 -10.67 -12.48
C ASN A 188 9.93 -9.69 -11.54
N VAL A 189 9.91 -9.97 -10.23
CA VAL A 189 10.42 -9.08 -9.21
C VAL A 189 11.92 -9.24 -8.97
N ILE A 190 12.56 -8.16 -8.53
CA ILE A 190 13.89 -8.16 -7.93
C ILE A 190 13.68 -7.95 -6.42
N PRO A 191 13.99 -8.95 -5.56
CA PRO A 191 13.79 -8.82 -4.11
C PRO A 191 14.63 -7.69 -3.55
N LEU A 192 14.07 -6.91 -2.62
CA LEU A 192 14.79 -5.82 -1.96
C LEU A 192 15.83 -6.34 -0.96
N LEU A 193 15.45 -7.39 -0.23
CA LEU A 193 16.32 -8.07 0.73
C LEU A 193 16.55 -9.49 0.25
N CYS A 194 17.75 -9.79 -0.23
CA CYS A 194 18.15 -11.12 -0.67
C CYS A 194 19.68 -11.27 -0.62
N ASP A 195 20.14 -12.51 -0.68
CA ASP A 195 21.57 -12.82 -0.82
C ASP A 195 22.10 -12.41 -2.19
N GLU A 196 23.42 -12.23 -2.27
CA GLU A 196 24.11 -11.78 -3.50
C GLU A 196 23.87 -12.73 -4.69
N LYS A 197 23.80 -14.05 -4.44
CA LYS A 197 23.56 -15.05 -5.48
C LYS A 197 22.17 -14.90 -6.09
N THR A 198 21.16 -14.67 -5.26
CA THR A 198 19.78 -14.43 -5.68
C THR A 198 19.66 -13.12 -6.44
N LEU A 199 20.29 -12.04 -5.95
CA LEU A 199 20.35 -10.75 -6.65
C LEU A 199 20.98 -10.90 -8.02
N LYS A 200 22.17 -11.49 -8.11
CA LYS A 200 22.88 -11.73 -9.38
C LYS A 200 22.02 -12.53 -10.35
N LYS A 201 21.36 -13.59 -9.88
CA LYS A 201 20.46 -14.40 -10.71
C LYS A 201 19.27 -13.60 -11.24
N SER A 202 18.72 -12.68 -10.45
CA SER A 202 17.61 -11.82 -10.87
C SER A 202 18.05 -10.81 -11.91
N ILE A 203 19.19 -10.15 -11.69
CA ILE A 203 19.77 -9.18 -12.64
C ILE A 203 20.09 -9.84 -13.98
N MET A 204 20.69 -11.04 -13.96
CA MET A 204 21.04 -11.78 -15.20
C MET A 204 19.82 -12.25 -16.01
N LYS A 205 18.62 -12.17 -15.45
CA LYS A 205 17.37 -12.49 -16.15
C LYS A 205 16.68 -11.27 -16.76
N ILE A 206 17.19 -10.07 -16.50
CA ILE A 206 16.61 -8.85 -17.09
C ILE A 206 16.72 -8.94 -18.60
N ILE A 207 15.59 -8.75 -19.28
CA ILE A 207 15.54 -8.72 -20.74
C ILE A 207 16.31 -7.47 -21.21
N THR A 208 17.39 -7.69 -21.92
CA THR A 208 18.18 -6.65 -22.56
C THR A 208 18.00 -6.74 -24.06
N ASN A 209 18.17 -5.61 -24.76
CA ASN A 209 18.22 -5.61 -26.21
C ASN A 209 19.65 -5.86 -26.71
N SER A 210 19.81 -6.15 -28.00
CA SER A 210 21.10 -6.36 -28.66
C SER A 210 21.76 -5.06 -29.14
N LEU A 211 21.33 -3.90 -28.68
CA LEU A 211 21.85 -2.59 -29.03
C LEU A 211 23.26 -2.40 -28.44
N LYS A 212 24.10 -1.69 -29.16
CA LYS A 212 25.46 -1.34 -28.68
C LYS A 212 25.35 -0.26 -27.58
N PRO A 213 26.33 -0.16 -26.66
CA PRO A 213 26.40 0.93 -25.70
C PRO A 213 26.32 2.29 -26.39
N GLY A 214 25.35 3.13 -26.03
CA GLY A 214 25.12 4.46 -26.60
C GLY A 214 24.00 4.53 -27.65
N GLU A 215 23.45 3.40 -28.09
CA GLU A 215 22.24 3.42 -28.93
C GLU A 215 20.98 3.60 -28.04
N PRO A 216 20.01 4.44 -28.47
CA PRO A 216 18.80 4.69 -27.67
C PRO A 216 17.98 3.41 -27.49
N CYS A 217 17.75 3.04 -26.25
CA CYS A 217 16.98 1.85 -25.89
C CYS A 217 15.50 2.20 -25.72
N LEU A 218 14.69 1.95 -26.73
CA LEU A 218 13.25 2.22 -26.72
C LEU A 218 12.46 1.42 -25.66
N LEU A 219 13.07 0.38 -25.05
CA LEU A 219 12.41 -0.43 -24.01
C LEU A 219 12.39 0.25 -22.63
N TYR A 220 13.18 1.29 -22.40
CA TYR A 220 13.37 1.93 -21.10
C TYR A 220 13.20 3.45 -21.09
N THR A 221 12.82 4.05 -22.21
CA THR A 221 12.50 5.47 -22.23
C THR A 221 11.01 5.65 -21.95
N SER A 222 10.69 6.34 -20.88
CA SER A 222 9.34 6.87 -20.60
C SER A 222 8.83 7.75 -21.75
N ASP A 223 9.72 8.21 -22.61
CA ASP A 223 9.44 9.04 -23.80
C ASP A 223 8.85 8.24 -24.98
N ALA A 224 8.85 6.90 -24.94
CA ALA A 224 8.21 6.11 -26.00
C ALA A 224 6.70 6.38 -26.17
N ALA A 225 6.07 7.04 -25.20
CA ALA A 225 4.71 7.52 -25.29
C ALA A 225 4.60 8.91 -25.93
N ASP A 226 5.60 9.79 -25.73
CA ASP A 226 5.59 11.17 -26.26
C ASP A 226 5.96 11.23 -27.76
N GLU A 227 6.81 10.32 -28.25
CA GLU A 227 7.12 10.26 -29.69
C GLU A 227 5.93 9.82 -30.58
N ARG A 228 4.87 9.25 -29.99
CA ARG A 228 3.63 8.92 -30.71
C ARG A 228 2.65 10.09 -30.85
N LEU A 229 2.88 11.18 -30.18
CA LEU A 229 2.04 12.39 -30.22
C LEU A 229 2.63 13.53 -31.05
N GLY A 230 3.76 13.31 -31.68
CA GLY A 230 4.50 14.29 -32.47
C GLY A 230 4.33 14.12 -33.99
N VAL A 231 3.08 13.84 -34.47
CA VAL A 231 2.71 14.02 -35.89
C VAL A 231 1.33 14.62 -35.97
#